data_5988ffd1b2e765c4de86414f5a6f4992
#
_entry.id   5988ffd1b2e765c4de86414f5a6f4992
#
_cell.length_a   1.000
_cell.length_b   1.000
_cell.length_c   1.000
_cell.angle_alpha   90.00
_cell.angle_beta   90.00
_cell.angle_gamma   90.00
#
_symmetry.space_group_name_H-M   'P 1'
#
loop_
_entity.id
_entity.type
_entity.pdbx_description
1 polymer ?
#
loop_
_entity_poly.entity_id
_entity_poly.type
_entity_poly.pdbx_seq_one_letter_code
_entity_poly.pdbx_strand_id
1 'polypeptide(L)'
;DTTGKVNLLSGSQPQLDGLKLSENGKKAAYLDTDANTGDTILVEIELGKEKAETVATNVQSFGYIGNTLIYYFDYTEGVGTLGAAGSKTTIANASGVQFTEDAVYYVADADAATGNGELRAWDGKTETAIAKDVFAFQYKENGKLVYIGKYDVNAGVGDLYYYDGKEARKLDTGITAIFIY
;
A
#
# COMPACT_ATOMS: atom_id res chain seq x y z
N ASP A 1 -3.78 -29.89 -15.96
CA ASP A 1 -4.94 -30.76 -16.07
C ASP A 1 -6.18 -29.88 -16.23
N THR A 2 -6.80 -29.98 -17.42
CA THR A 2 -7.87 -29.08 -17.87
C THR A 2 -9.25 -29.62 -17.51
N THR A 3 -9.46 -30.09 -16.28
CA THR A 3 -10.75 -30.65 -15.88
C THR A 3 -11.82 -29.61 -15.53
N GLY A 4 -11.56 -28.31 -15.74
CA GLY A 4 -12.59 -27.26 -15.71
C GLY A 4 -13.42 -27.16 -14.42
N LYS A 5 -12.95 -27.66 -13.28
CA LYS A 5 -13.61 -27.45 -12.01
C LYS A 5 -13.41 -26.01 -11.56
N VAL A 6 -14.45 -25.21 -11.71
CA VAL A 6 -14.57 -23.92 -11.05
C VAL A 6 -14.89 -24.17 -9.59
N ASN A 7 -13.94 -24.00 -8.69
CA ASN A 7 -14.23 -23.98 -7.26
C ASN A 7 -14.70 -22.57 -6.90
N LEU A 8 -15.84 -22.45 -6.25
CA LEU A 8 -16.28 -21.20 -5.63
C LEU A 8 -15.29 -20.89 -4.50
N LEU A 9 -14.60 -19.77 -4.60
CA LEU A 9 -13.59 -19.33 -3.64
C LEU A 9 -14.21 -18.66 -2.41
N SER A 10 -15.46 -18.19 -2.51
CA SER A 10 -16.23 -17.63 -1.39
C SER A 10 -17.71 -17.87 -1.55
N GLY A 11 -18.46 -17.74 -0.47
CA GLY A 11 -19.93 -17.80 -0.47
C GLY A 11 -20.61 -16.54 -1.01
N SER A 12 -19.89 -15.43 -1.10
CA SER A 12 -20.23 -14.18 -1.78
C SER A 12 -19.50 -14.12 -3.12
N GLN A 13 -20.00 -13.36 -4.08
CA GLN A 13 -19.30 -13.15 -5.34
C GLN A 13 -18.10 -12.21 -5.07
N PRO A 14 -16.84 -12.69 -5.08
CA PRO A 14 -15.70 -11.81 -4.93
C PRO A 14 -15.69 -10.81 -6.09
N GLN A 15 -15.36 -9.57 -5.80
CA GLN A 15 -15.06 -8.60 -6.86
C GLN A 15 -13.77 -9.04 -7.53
N LEU A 16 -13.86 -9.66 -8.70
CA LEU A 16 -12.72 -10.22 -9.44
C LEU A 16 -11.64 -9.19 -9.78
N ASP A 17 -12.01 -7.91 -9.87
CA ASP A 17 -11.09 -6.80 -10.12
C ASP A 17 -10.08 -6.58 -8.97
N GLY A 18 -10.32 -7.14 -7.81
CA GLY A 18 -9.45 -7.07 -6.63
C GLY A 18 -8.59 -8.30 -6.37
N LEU A 19 -8.71 -9.37 -7.17
CA LEU A 19 -7.92 -10.58 -6.97
C LEU A 19 -6.45 -10.36 -7.28
N LYS A 20 -5.57 -10.67 -6.32
CA LYS A 20 -4.11 -10.62 -6.48
C LYS A 20 -3.51 -12.00 -6.31
N LEU A 21 -2.44 -12.29 -7.05
CA LEU A 21 -1.67 -13.54 -6.95
C LEU A 21 -0.29 -13.26 -6.37
N SER A 22 0.21 -14.20 -5.55
CA SER A 22 1.61 -14.20 -5.14
C SER A 22 2.52 -14.47 -6.34
N GLU A 23 3.78 -14.00 -6.30
CA GLU A 23 4.75 -14.12 -7.39
C GLU A 23 4.94 -15.59 -7.84
N ASN A 24 4.98 -16.53 -6.91
CA ASN A 24 5.12 -17.95 -7.21
C ASN A 24 3.81 -18.64 -7.65
N GLY A 25 2.71 -17.90 -7.73
CA GLY A 25 1.39 -18.40 -8.12
C GLY A 25 0.75 -19.44 -7.18
N LYS A 26 1.26 -19.57 -5.93
CA LYS A 26 0.73 -20.55 -4.97
C LYS A 26 -0.38 -20.01 -4.08
N LYS A 27 -0.51 -18.70 -3.98
CA LYS A 27 -1.50 -18.03 -3.15
C LYS A 27 -2.25 -16.98 -3.94
N ALA A 28 -3.49 -16.76 -3.55
CA ALA A 28 -4.33 -15.68 -4.04
C ALA A 28 -4.92 -14.94 -2.84
N ALA A 29 -5.15 -13.63 -2.98
CA ALA A 29 -5.84 -12.83 -1.98
C ALA A 29 -6.89 -11.92 -2.63
N TYR A 30 -7.96 -11.63 -1.89
CA TYR A 30 -9.05 -10.75 -2.31
C TYR A 30 -9.73 -10.12 -1.10
N LEU A 31 -10.45 -9.03 -1.34
CA LEU A 31 -11.35 -8.46 -0.34
C LEU A 31 -12.72 -9.11 -0.41
N ASP A 32 -13.31 -9.35 0.76
CA ASP A 32 -14.67 -9.83 0.95
C ASP A 32 -15.35 -8.98 2.04
N THR A 33 -16.63 -9.25 2.29
CA THR A 33 -17.38 -8.60 3.36
C THR A 33 -17.77 -9.65 4.39
N ASP A 34 -17.48 -9.40 5.66
CA ASP A 34 -17.98 -10.25 6.74
C ASP A 34 -19.50 -10.12 6.83
N ALA A 35 -20.20 -11.25 6.67
CA ALA A 35 -21.66 -11.28 6.62
C ALA A 35 -22.34 -10.91 7.96
N ASN A 36 -21.61 -10.95 9.08
CA ASN A 36 -22.14 -10.66 10.41
C ASN A 36 -21.93 -9.21 10.81
N THR A 37 -20.75 -8.65 10.48
CA THR A 37 -20.36 -7.30 10.90
C THR A 37 -20.50 -6.26 9.79
N GLY A 38 -20.43 -6.69 8.52
CA GLY A 38 -20.37 -5.80 7.37
C GLY A 38 -18.96 -5.22 7.10
N ASP A 39 -17.96 -5.64 7.86
CA ASP A 39 -16.60 -5.16 7.71
C ASP A 39 -15.94 -5.72 6.45
N THR A 40 -15.05 -4.95 5.84
CA THR A 40 -14.19 -5.44 4.76
C THR A 40 -13.12 -6.34 5.35
N ILE A 41 -13.07 -7.59 4.88
CA ILE A 41 -12.07 -8.59 5.28
C ILE A 41 -11.11 -8.90 4.12
N LEU A 42 -9.85 -9.16 4.45
CA LEU A 42 -8.86 -9.69 3.51
C LEU A 42 -8.78 -11.19 3.69
N VAL A 43 -9.02 -11.91 2.60
CA VAL A 43 -8.97 -13.37 2.55
C VAL A 43 -7.76 -13.81 1.72
N GLU A 44 -6.96 -14.73 2.25
CA GLU A 44 -5.88 -15.40 1.51
C GLU A 44 -6.24 -16.88 1.31
N ILE A 45 -5.96 -17.38 0.11
CA ILE A 45 -6.19 -18.80 -0.26
C ILE A 45 -4.86 -19.40 -0.74
N GLU A 46 -4.53 -20.57 -0.24
CA GLU A 46 -3.47 -21.38 -0.82
C GLU A 46 -4.04 -22.20 -2.00
N LEU A 47 -3.60 -21.88 -3.21
CA LEU A 47 -4.07 -22.54 -4.42
C LEU A 47 -3.69 -24.02 -4.42
N GLY A 48 -4.68 -24.89 -4.67
CA GLY A 48 -4.54 -26.35 -4.57
C GLY A 48 -4.86 -26.93 -3.18
N LYS A 49 -5.13 -26.08 -2.18
CA LYS A 49 -5.73 -26.47 -0.91
C LYS A 49 -7.10 -25.78 -0.80
N GLU A 50 -8.13 -26.51 -0.41
CA GLU A 50 -9.49 -25.96 -0.25
C GLU A 50 -9.61 -25.20 1.09
N LYS A 51 -8.65 -24.29 1.37
CA LYS A 51 -8.63 -23.55 2.64
C LYS A 51 -8.39 -22.05 2.39
N ALA A 52 -9.39 -21.28 2.72
CA ALA A 52 -9.30 -19.82 2.79
C ALA A 52 -9.14 -19.39 4.25
N GLU A 53 -8.33 -18.37 4.49
CA GLU A 53 -8.09 -17.79 5.81
C GLU A 53 -8.35 -16.28 5.76
N THR A 54 -9.10 -15.76 6.73
CA THR A 54 -9.18 -14.30 6.95
C THR A 54 -7.87 -13.83 7.57
N VAL A 55 -7.18 -12.92 6.88
CA VAL A 55 -5.88 -12.38 7.28
C VAL A 55 -6.03 -11.13 8.13
N ALA A 56 -6.97 -10.26 7.77
CA ALA A 56 -7.21 -9.00 8.45
C ALA A 56 -8.64 -8.50 8.22
N THR A 57 -9.09 -7.57 9.05
CA THR A 57 -10.37 -6.85 8.95
C THR A 57 -10.13 -5.35 8.72
N ASN A 58 -11.17 -4.62 8.31
CA ASN A 58 -11.11 -3.18 8.01
C ASN A 58 -10.03 -2.83 6.97
N VAL A 59 -9.84 -3.69 5.97
CA VAL A 59 -8.78 -3.54 4.98
C VAL A 59 -9.23 -2.58 3.87
N GLN A 60 -8.43 -1.55 3.64
CA GLN A 60 -8.62 -0.55 2.59
C GLN A 60 -8.02 -0.99 1.25
N SER A 61 -6.79 -1.54 1.30
CA SER A 61 -6.05 -1.98 0.12
C SER A 61 -5.01 -3.03 0.49
N PHE A 62 -4.55 -3.79 -0.49
CA PHE A 62 -3.56 -4.84 -0.30
C PHE A 62 -2.79 -5.15 -1.58
N GLY A 63 -1.69 -5.87 -1.45
CA GLY A 63 -0.90 -6.38 -2.57
C GLY A 63 0.12 -7.42 -2.12
N TYR A 64 0.63 -8.18 -3.07
CA TYR A 64 1.78 -9.03 -2.85
C TYR A 64 3.06 -8.29 -3.23
N ILE A 65 4.04 -8.34 -2.36
CA ILE A 65 5.43 -7.99 -2.65
C ILE A 65 6.20 -9.32 -2.66
N GLY A 66 6.53 -9.78 -3.86
CA GLY A 66 6.99 -11.15 -4.04
C GLY A 66 5.92 -12.16 -3.58
N ASN A 67 6.21 -12.88 -2.51
CA ASN A 67 5.29 -13.85 -1.91
C ASN A 67 4.70 -13.38 -0.56
N THR A 68 4.98 -12.15 -0.14
CA THR A 68 4.49 -11.57 1.11
C THR A 68 3.24 -10.75 0.84
N LEU A 69 2.12 -11.13 1.43
CA LEU A 69 0.88 -10.35 1.36
C LEU A 69 0.98 -9.20 2.36
N ILE A 70 0.94 -7.97 1.85
CA ILE A 70 0.92 -6.73 2.64
C ILE A 70 -0.45 -6.09 2.49
N TYR A 71 -0.95 -5.48 3.55
CA TYR A 71 -2.25 -4.85 3.57
C TYR A 71 -2.26 -3.57 4.39
N TYR A 72 -3.16 -2.66 4.01
CA TYR A 72 -3.40 -1.37 4.64
C TYR A 72 -4.78 -1.38 5.24
N PHE A 73 -4.90 -1.16 6.54
CA PHE A 73 -6.11 -1.36 7.31
C PHE A 73 -6.32 -0.28 8.39
N ASP A 74 -7.48 -0.29 9.03
CA ASP A 74 -7.89 0.69 10.05
C ASP A 74 -7.70 2.15 9.57
N TYR A 75 -8.08 2.38 8.30
CA TYR A 75 -7.95 3.68 7.66
C TYR A 75 -8.98 4.67 8.20
N THR A 76 -8.49 5.82 8.68
CA THR A 76 -9.31 6.93 9.16
C THR A 76 -8.64 8.26 8.79
N GLU A 77 -9.39 9.16 8.16
CA GLU A 77 -8.94 10.53 7.83
C GLU A 77 -7.58 10.61 7.09
N GLY A 78 -7.32 9.69 6.19
CA GLY A 78 -6.10 9.69 5.39
C GLY A 78 -4.94 8.90 5.97
N VAL A 79 -5.09 8.34 7.18
CA VAL A 79 -4.04 7.62 7.91
C VAL A 79 -4.53 6.23 8.28
N GLY A 80 -3.67 5.24 8.24
CA GLY A 80 -3.97 3.86 8.64
C GLY A 80 -2.72 3.10 9.05
N THR A 81 -2.85 1.78 9.09
CA THR A 81 -1.79 0.86 9.52
C THR A 81 -1.43 -0.10 8.38
N LEU A 82 -0.13 -0.32 8.15
CA LEU A 82 0.35 -1.39 7.27
C LEU A 82 0.64 -2.64 8.09
N GLY A 83 0.24 -3.80 7.56
CA GLY A 83 0.53 -5.12 8.11
C GLY A 83 0.99 -6.08 7.02
N ALA A 84 1.65 -7.18 7.43
CA ALA A 84 2.05 -8.25 6.54
C ALA A 84 1.55 -9.59 7.08
N ALA A 85 1.00 -10.44 6.22
CA ALA A 85 0.49 -11.75 6.59
C ALA A 85 1.59 -12.62 7.24
N GLY A 86 1.27 -13.22 8.39
CA GLY A 86 2.21 -14.02 9.16
C GLY A 86 3.24 -13.22 9.98
N SER A 87 3.24 -11.89 9.90
CA SER A 87 4.08 -11.02 10.73
C SER A 87 3.27 -10.47 11.92
N LYS A 88 3.97 -10.21 13.03
CA LYS A 88 3.43 -9.45 14.16
C LYS A 88 3.78 -7.96 14.08
N THR A 89 4.67 -7.60 13.15
CA THR A 89 5.11 -6.23 12.96
C THR A 89 4.07 -5.50 12.13
N THR A 90 3.62 -4.36 12.64
CA THR A 90 2.76 -3.41 11.93
C THR A 90 3.42 -2.04 11.92
N ILE A 91 3.10 -1.23 10.91
CA ILE A 91 3.56 0.14 10.77
C ILE A 91 2.33 1.04 10.89
N ALA A 92 2.21 1.73 12.00
CA ALA A 92 1.13 2.68 12.24
C ALA A 92 1.41 4.04 11.58
N ASN A 93 0.38 4.89 11.52
CA ASN A 93 0.48 6.27 11.01
C ASN A 93 1.02 6.36 9.57
N ALA A 94 0.68 5.39 8.72
CA ALA A 94 1.00 5.43 7.29
C ALA A 94 -0.07 6.20 6.52
N SER A 95 0.36 7.08 5.61
CA SER A 95 -0.52 7.85 4.72
C SER A 95 0.01 7.84 3.28
N GLY A 96 -0.84 8.16 2.29
CA GLY A 96 -0.45 8.22 0.89
C GLY A 96 0.06 6.89 0.34
N VAL A 97 -0.44 5.76 0.83
CA VAL A 97 0.07 4.41 0.55
C VAL A 97 -0.04 4.04 -0.92
N GLN A 98 1.06 3.63 -1.54
CA GLN A 98 1.13 3.14 -2.92
C GLN A 98 1.81 1.76 -2.96
N PHE A 99 1.07 0.74 -3.44
CA PHE A 99 1.60 -0.61 -3.66
C PHE A 99 2.27 -0.70 -5.02
N THR A 100 3.47 -1.27 -5.05
CA THR A 100 4.23 -1.56 -6.26
C THR A 100 4.62 -3.05 -6.30
N GLU A 101 5.39 -3.47 -7.30
CA GLU A 101 5.87 -4.86 -7.38
C GLU A 101 6.94 -5.18 -6.33
N ASP A 102 7.76 -4.19 -5.95
CA ASP A 102 8.94 -4.39 -5.09
C ASP A 102 8.72 -3.95 -3.64
N ALA A 103 7.85 -2.98 -3.39
CA ALA A 103 7.64 -2.40 -2.07
C ALA A 103 6.28 -1.68 -1.95
N VAL A 104 5.90 -1.36 -0.73
CA VAL A 104 4.86 -0.37 -0.43
C VAL A 104 5.54 0.93 -0.05
N TYR A 105 5.20 2.01 -0.77
CA TYR A 105 5.66 3.37 -0.47
C TYR A 105 4.59 4.11 0.33
N TYR A 106 5.01 4.90 1.31
CA TYR A 106 4.08 5.64 2.18
C TYR A 106 4.80 6.80 2.87
N VAL A 107 4.03 7.76 3.36
CA VAL A 107 4.50 8.80 4.27
C VAL A 107 4.20 8.35 5.69
N ALA A 108 5.24 8.21 6.50
CA ALA A 108 5.16 7.85 7.90
C ALA A 108 5.07 9.10 8.78
N ASP A 109 4.28 8.99 9.87
CA ASP A 109 4.21 9.95 10.95
C ASP A 109 4.02 11.41 10.46
N ALA A 110 3.11 11.62 9.52
CA ALA A 110 2.81 12.94 9.02
C ALA A 110 2.34 13.85 10.16
N ASP A 111 2.96 15.01 10.26
CA ASP A 111 2.59 16.04 11.25
C ASP A 111 1.17 16.54 10.97
N ALA A 112 0.31 16.51 11.97
CA ALA A 112 -1.11 16.84 11.84
C ALA A 112 -1.38 18.29 11.40
N ALA A 113 -0.45 19.20 11.63
CA ALA A 113 -0.60 20.62 11.28
C ALA A 113 -0.11 20.91 9.86
N THR A 114 0.91 20.20 9.38
CA THR A 114 1.55 20.47 8.10
C THR A 114 1.32 19.38 7.05
N GLY A 115 0.98 18.16 7.47
CA GLY A 115 0.88 16.99 6.62
C GLY A 115 2.24 16.44 6.15
N ASN A 116 3.36 17.06 6.54
CA ASN A 116 4.70 16.61 6.17
C ASN A 116 5.15 15.45 7.08
N GLY A 117 5.70 14.39 6.48
CA GLY A 117 6.20 13.21 7.19
C GLY A 117 7.48 12.66 6.55
N GLU A 118 7.84 11.43 6.89
CA GLU A 118 8.97 10.76 6.29
C GLU A 118 8.51 9.77 5.21
N LEU A 119 8.95 9.98 3.97
CA LEU A 119 8.70 9.05 2.87
C LEU A 119 9.55 7.81 3.06
N ARG A 120 8.91 6.65 3.07
CA ARG A 120 9.52 5.34 3.29
C ARG A 120 9.05 4.32 2.26
N ALA A 121 9.84 3.27 2.09
CA ALA A 121 9.48 2.05 1.37
C ALA A 121 9.56 0.85 2.32
N TRP A 122 8.64 -0.09 2.20
CA TRP A 122 8.60 -1.32 2.98
C TRP A 122 8.33 -2.54 2.09
N ASP A 123 9.18 -3.55 2.15
CA ASP A 123 9.06 -4.81 1.40
C ASP A 123 8.33 -5.92 2.18
N GLY A 124 7.75 -5.60 3.34
CA GLY A 124 7.13 -6.53 4.28
C GLY A 124 8.09 -7.04 5.36
N LYS A 125 9.37 -6.70 5.28
CA LYS A 125 10.43 -7.09 6.25
C LYS A 125 11.30 -5.92 6.66
N THR A 126 11.79 -5.18 5.66
CA THR A 126 12.73 -4.08 5.82
C THR A 126 12.08 -2.76 5.45
N GLU A 127 12.22 -1.79 6.31
CA GLU A 127 11.83 -0.40 6.08
C GLU A 127 13.03 0.42 5.64
N THR A 128 12.87 1.20 4.58
CA THR A 128 13.91 2.07 4.05
C THR A 128 13.41 3.51 4.01
N ALA A 129 14.07 4.42 4.72
CA ALA A 129 13.79 5.84 4.66
C ALA A 129 14.34 6.44 3.35
N ILE A 130 13.53 7.26 2.68
CA ILE A 130 13.86 7.88 1.38
C ILE A 130 14.08 9.38 1.54
N ALA A 131 13.12 10.07 2.15
CA ALA A 131 13.18 11.53 2.31
C ALA A 131 12.39 11.98 3.55
N LYS A 132 12.80 13.11 4.12
CA LYS A 132 12.07 13.78 5.21
C LYS A 132 11.27 14.96 4.70
N ASP A 133 10.35 15.44 5.54
CA ASP A 133 9.50 16.60 5.25
C ASP A 133 8.71 16.45 3.94
N VAL A 134 8.19 15.25 3.66
CA VAL A 134 7.42 14.93 2.46
C VAL A 134 5.92 15.07 2.74
N PHE A 135 5.25 15.87 1.91
CA PHE A 135 3.81 16.09 1.95
C PHE A 135 3.04 15.09 1.07
N ALA A 136 3.51 14.89 -0.15
CA ALA A 136 2.89 14.00 -1.13
C ALA A 136 3.95 13.44 -2.08
N PHE A 137 3.71 12.25 -2.62
CA PHE A 137 4.58 11.64 -3.59
C PHE A 137 3.79 10.89 -4.65
N GLN A 138 4.45 10.61 -5.76
CA GLN A 138 3.94 9.74 -6.82
C GLN A 138 5.07 8.82 -7.28
N TYR A 139 4.84 7.52 -7.12
CA TYR A 139 5.73 6.48 -7.64
C TYR A 139 5.58 6.37 -9.16
N LYS A 140 6.69 6.11 -9.85
CA LYS A 140 6.70 5.90 -11.30
C LYS A 140 7.00 4.44 -11.63
N GLU A 141 8.25 4.04 -11.48
CA GLU A 141 8.74 2.69 -11.80
C GLU A 141 10.17 2.49 -11.26
N ASN A 142 10.58 1.26 -11.03
CA ASN A 142 11.96 0.92 -10.66
C ASN A 142 12.52 1.75 -9.50
N GLY A 143 11.72 1.98 -8.46
CA GLY A 143 12.09 2.80 -7.30
C GLY A 143 12.14 4.30 -7.55
N LYS A 144 11.81 4.78 -8.76
CA LYS A 144 11.80 6.20 -9.10
C LYS A 144 10.48 6.84 -8.73
N LEU A 145 10.54 8.03 -8.18
CA LEU A 145 9.35 8.79 -7.79
C LEU A 145 9.61 10.30 -7.81
N VAL A 146 8.53 11.05 -7.78
CA VAL A 146 8.56 12.48 -7.51
C VAL A 146 7.82 12.76 -6.21
N TYR A 147 8.24 13.80 -5.48
CA TYR A 147 7.55 14.20 -4.27
C TYR A 147 7.58 15.70 -4.04
N ILE A 148 6.57 16.19 -3.33
CA ILE A 148 6.55 17.55 -2.77
C ILE A 148 7.08 17.44 -1.34
N GLY A 149 8.16 18.15 -1.07
CA GLY A 149 8.69 18.29 0.27
C GLY A 149 8.59 19.70 0.79
N LYS A 150 8.71 19.86 2.12
CA LYS A 150 8.69 21.17 2.79
C LYS A 150 7.44 21.98 2.45
N TYR A 151 6.29 21.31 2.42
CA TYR A 151 5.04 21.94 2.10
C TYR A 151 4.63 22.93 3.20
N ASP A 152 4.38 24.18 2.81
CA ASP A 152 3.83 25.22 3.67
C ASP A 152 2.32 25.30 3.47
N VAL A 153 1.55 24.86 4.46
CA VAL A 153 0.09 24.84 4.41
C VAL A 153 -0.53 26.24 4.31
N ASN A 154 0.15 27.27 4.82
CA ASN A 154 -0.37 28.64 4.75
C ASN A 154 -0.19 29.24 3.35
N ALA A 155 0.94 28.93 2.71
CA ALA A 155 1.22 29.34 1.33
C ALA A 155 0.60 28.40 0.29
N GLY A 156 0.25 27.16 0.68
CA GLY A 156 -0.29 26.14 -0.20
C GLY A 156 0.71 25.60 -1.22
N VAL A 157 2.01 25.65 -0.94
CA VAL A 157 3.08 25.29 -1.88
C VAL A 157 4.23 24.57 -1.19
N GLY A 158 4.98 23.77 -1.96
CA GLY A 158 6.20 23.09 -1.52
C GLY A 158 7.27 23.04 -2.61
N ASP A 159 8.32 22.33 -2.33
CA ASP A 159 9.42 22.06 -3.25
C ASP A 159 9.21 20.73 -3.98
N LEU A 160 9.40 20.70 -5.29
CA LEU A 160 9.36 19.48 -6.08
C LEU A 160 10.71 18.80 -6.14
N TYR A 161 10.72 17.51 -5.85
CA TYR A 161 11.91 16.66 -5.92
C TYR A 161 11.67 15.47 -6.84
N TYR A 162 12.75 15.00 -7.45
CA TYR A 162 12.84 13.71 -8.13
C TYR A 162 13.82 12.81 -7.38
N TYR A 163 13.41 11.59 -7.11
CA TYR A 163 14.24 10.53 -6.54
C TYR A 163 14.47 9.45 -7.61
N ASP A 164 15.70 9.11 -7.89
CA ASP A 164 16.10 8.20 -8.97
C ASP A 164 16.24 6.73 -8.54
N GLY A 165 15.89 6.44 -7.26
CA GLY A 165 16.10 5.16 -6.60
C GLY A 165 17.33 5.13 -5.70
N LYS A 166 18.14 6.19 -5.69
CA LYS A 166 19.35 6.32 -4.85
C LYS A 166 19.44 7.66 -4.15
N GLU A 167 19.23 8.73 -4.88
CA GLU A 167 19.35 10.09 -4.35
C GLU A 167 18.24 11.00 -4.89
N ALA A 168 17.91 12.01 -4.07
CA ALA A 168 16.90 13.00 -4.41
C ALA A 168 17.55 14.28 -4.92
N ARG A 169 16.98 14.88 -5.97
CA ARG A 169 17.34 16.20 -6.46
C ARG A 169 16.13 17.11 -6.53
N LYS A 170 16.30 18.35 -6.12
CA LYS A 170 15.26 19.37 -6.26
C LYS A 170 15.10 19.75 -7.73
N LEU A 171 13.86 19.82 -8.20
CA LEU A 171 13.51 20.20 -9.56
C LEU A 171 12.97 21.64 -9.63
N ASP A 172 12.08 22.00 -8.68
CA ASP A 172 11.36 23.28 -8.71
C ASP A 172 10.86 23.69 -7.33
N THR A 173 10.28 24.87 -7.23
CA THR A 173 9.67 25.45 -6.02
C THR A 173 8.26 25.96 -6.30
N GLY A 174 7.48 26.20 -5.24
CA GLY A 174 6.14 26.78 -5.38
C GLY A 174 5.11 25.82 -6.01
N ILE A 175 5.31 24.51 -5.86
CA ILE A 175 4.43 23.47 -6.43
C ILE A 175 3.26 23.21 -5.48
N THR A 176 2.04 23.20 -6.04
CA THR A 176 0.80 22.98 -5.28
C THR A 176 0.34 21.51 -5.32
N ALA A 177 0.62 20.78 -6.41
CA ALA A 177 0.19 19.38 -6.58
C ALA A 177 1.08 18.66 -7.60
N ILE A 178 1.08 17.32 -7.54
CA ILE A 178 1.72 16.44 -8.52
C ILE A 178 0.64 15.63 -9.22
N PHE A 179 0.62 15.68 -10.56
CA PHE A 179 -0.18 14.81 -11.41
C PHE A 179 0.75 14.11 -12.41
N ILE A 180 0.74 12.78 -12.43
CA ILE A 180 1.45 11.97 -13.42
C ILE A 180 0.41 11.25 -14.27
N TYR A 181 0.46 11.47 -15.56
CA TYR A 181 -0.40 10.84 -16.56
C TYR A 181 0.29 9.65 -17.20
#